data_e37b47c0173e8f4beba642f02f2934ec
#
_entry.id   e37b47c0173e8f4beba642f02f2934ec
#
_cell.length_a   1.000
_cell.length_b   1.000
_cell.length_c   1.000
_cell.angle_alpha   90.00
_cell.angle_beta   90.00
_cell.angle_gamma   90.00
#
_symmetry.space_group_name_H-M   'P 1'
#
loop_
_entity.id
_entity.type
_entity.pdbx_description
1 polymer ?
#
loop_
_entity_poly.entity_id
_entity_poly.type
_entity_poly.pdbx_seq_one_letter_code
_entity_poly.pdbx_strand_id
1 'polypeptide(L)'
;MIYNTIAPCKKKKGFEGYPDEFYNIPLTSIKDNLLDELDSYQLLRETKVCLILKEEESGNKISIFPSLRVFIYGDVEENEATSIFDKISKSVENIVSS
;
A
#
# COMPACT_ATOMS: atom_id res chain seq x y z
N MET A 1 10.42 5.06 7.64
CA MET A 1 9.61 4.35 6.64
C MET A 1 10.07 2.91 6.51
N ILE A 2 9.15 1.95 6.49
CA ILE A 2 9.51 0.52 6.39
C ILE A 2 9.84 0.08 4.97
N TYR A 3 9.47 0.86 3.97
CA TYR A 3 9.70 0.52 2.56
C TYR A 3 11.03 1.07 2.10
N ASN A 4 12.07 0.27 2.20
CA ASN A 4 13.41 0.65 1.73
C ASN A 4 13.61 0.36 0.25
N THR A 5 12.78 -0.51 -0.32
CA THR A 5 12.84 -0.84 -1.73
C THR A 5 11.52 -0.43 -2.39
N ILE A 6 11.59 0.58 -3.25
CA ILE A 6 10.46 1.04 -4.06
C ILE A 6 10.98 1.11 -5.49
N ALA A 7 10.35 0.38 -6.40
CA ALA A 7 10.82 0.26 -7.77
C ALA A 7 9.65 0.35 -8.76
N PRO A 8 9.90 0.85 -9.98
CA PRO A 8 8.88 0.80 -11.03
C PRO A 8 8.50 -0.62 -11.34
N CYS A 9 7.20 -0.85 -11.57
CA CYS A 9 6.71 -2.17 -11.94
C CYS A 9 7.02 -2.43 -13.41
N LYS A 10 7.66 -3.56 -13.72
CA LYS A 10 8.11 -3.86 -15.08
C LYS A 10 7.00 -4.30 -16.02
N LYS A 11 5.92 -4.89 -15.47
CA LYS A 11 4.84 -5.47 -16.27
C LYS A 11 3.65 -4.56 -16.45
N LYS A 12 3.47 -3.59 -15.56
CA LYS A 12 2.34 -2.66 -15.59
C LYS A 12 2.83 -1.29 -15.19
N LYS A 13 2.09 -0.25 -15.57
CA LYS A 13 2.39 1.10 -15.06
C LYS A 13 2.16 1.13 -13.56
N GLY A 14 3.14 1.64 -12.83
CA GLY A 14 3.04 1.80 -11.40
C GLY A 14 4.33 1.48 -10.70
N PHE A 15 4.22 1.24 -9.41
CA PHE A 15 5.36 1.00 -8.55
C PHE A 15 5.07 -0.18 -7.62
N GLU A 16 6.12 -0.86 -7.22
CA GLU A 16 6.04 -1.88 -6.19
C GLU A 16 7.02 -1.55 -5.07
N GLY A 17 6.65 -1.93 -3.87
CA GLY A 17 7.52 -1.74 -2.72
C GLY A 17 7.34 -2.85 -1.73
N TYR A 18 8.42 -3.17 -1.02
CA TYR A 18 8.39 -4.19 0.00
C TYR A 18 9.36 -3.83 1.12
N PRO A 19 9.02 -4.21 2.37
CA PRO A 19 9.91 -3.97 3.49
C PRO A 19 11.08 -4.95 3.47
N ASP A 20 12.16 -4.59 4.18
CA ASP A 20 13.33 -5.45 4.30
C ASP A 20 13.10 -6.64 5.22
N GLU A 21 12.13 -6.52 6.13
CA GLU A 21 11.85 -7.57 7.11
C GLU A 21 10.63 -8.39 6.68
N PHE A 22 10.53 -9.59 7.22
CA PHE A 22 9.35 -10.43 7.03
C PHE A 22 8.24 -10.01 7.97
N TYR A 23 7.06 -9.77 7.40
CA TYR A 23 5.84 -9.49 8.15
C TYR A 23 4.76 -10.46 7.74
N ASN A 24 3.87 -10.73 8.67
CA ASN A 24 2.63 -11.46 8.40
C ASN A 24 1.56 -10.82 9.26
N ILE A 25 1.01 -9.72 8.77
CA ILE A 25 0.07 -8.88 9.51
C ILE A 25 -1.34 -9.13 8.99
N PRO A 26 -2.29 -9.47 9.87
CA PRO A 26 -3.69 -9.58 9.43
C PRO A 26 -4.16 -8.25 8.84
N LEU A 27 -4.67 -8.29 7.61
CA LEU A 27 -5.08 -7.06 6.92
C LEU A 27 -6.21 -6.35 7.63
N THR A 28 -7.05 -7.08 8.37
CA THR A 28 -8.12 -6.47 9.17
C THR A 28 -7.59 -5.56 10.27
N SER A 29 -6.35 -5.76 10.73
CA SER A 29 -5.77 -4.93 11.79
C SER A 29 -5.25 -3.59 11.29
N ILE A 30 -5.03 -3.45 9.98
CA ILE A 30 -4.48 -2.22 9.40
C ILE A 30 -5.45 -1.51 8.46
N LYS A 31 -6.55 -2.14 8.09
CA LYS A 31 -7.49 -1.62 7.10
C LYS A 31 -8.00 -0.21 7.43
N ASP A 32 -8.47 0.00 8.64
CA ASP A 32 -9.06 1.29 9.02
C ASP A 32 -8.02 2.40 9.00
N ASN A 33 -6.82 2.13 9.49
CA ASN A 33 -5.73 3.10 9.46
C ASN A 33 -5.30 3.43 8.03
N LEU A 34 -5.28 2.42 7.15
CA LEU A 34 -4.97 2.64 5.74
C LEU A 34 -5.99 3.54 5.06
N LEU A 35 -7.27 3.29 5.32
CA LEU A 35 -8.34 4.10 4.72
C LEU A 35 -8.33 5.53 5.26
N ASP A 36 -7.96 5.72 6.53
CA ASP A 36 -7.82 7.06 7.10
C ASP A 36 -6.66 7.83 6.46
N GLU A 37 -5.51 7.19 6.29
CA GLU A 37 -4.33 7.84 5.70
C GLU A 37 -4.47 8.06 4.19
N LEU A 38 -5.13 7.13 3.50
CA LEU A 38 -5.35 7.21 2.06
C LEU A 38 -6.80 7.60 1.80
N ASP A 39 -7.18 8.79 2.25
CA ASP A 39 -8.57 9.23 2.30
C ASP A 39 -9.23 9.41 0.93
N SER A 40 -8.45 9.60 -0.12
CA SER A 40 -8.98 9.66 -1.49
C SER A 40 -9.23 8.28 -2.09
N TYR A 41 -8.82 7.21 -1.40
CA TYR A 41 -8.99 5.84 -1.86
C TYR A 41 -10.15 5.17 -1.15
N GLN A 42 -10.81 4.28 -1.86
CA GLN A 42 -11.93 3.49 -1.33
C GLN A 42 -11.59 2.01 -1.41
N LEU A 43 -12.14 1.24 -0.47
CA LEU A 43 -11.95 -0.20 -0.46
C LEU A 43 -12.69 -0.82 -1.63
N LEU A 44 -11.96 -1.43 -2.56
CA LEU A 44 -12.53 -2.10 -3.71
C LEU A 44 -12.74 -3.59 -3.43
N ARG A 45 -11.78 -4.22 -2.75
CA ARG A 45 -11.85 -5.63 -2.44
C ARG A 45 -11.09 -5.93 -1.16
N GLU A 46 -11.64 -6.82 -0.36
CA GLU A 46 -11.00 -7.29 0.86
C GLU A 46 -11.03 -8.82 0.90
N THR A 47 -9.84 -9.43 0.98
CA THR A 47 -9.70 -10.86 1.22
C THR A 47 -8.67 -11.05 2.33
N LYS A 48 -8.47 -12.29 2.78
CA LYS A 48 -7.45 -12.59 3.79
C LYS A 48 -6.03 -12.38 3.28
N VAL A 49 -5.84 -12.40 1.96
CA VAL A 49 -4.51 -12.35 1.35
C VAL A 49 -4.23 -11.04 0.64
N CYS A 50 -5.23 -10.18 0.47
CA CYS A 50 -5.04 -8.93 -0.27
C CYS A 50 -6.13 -7.92 0.03
N LEU A 51 -5.73 -6.65 0.23
CA LEU A 51 -6.63 -5.51 0.18
C LEU A 51 -6.38 -4.75 -1.10
N ILE A 52 -7.44 -4.40 -1.82
CA ILE A 52 -7.34 -3.57 -3.01
C ILE A 52 -8.12 -2.30 -2.78
N LEU A 53 -7.41 -1.17 -2.90
CA LEU A 53 -8.00 0.16 -2.78
C LEU A 53 -7.98 0.82 -4.16
N LYS A 54 -8.94 1.69 -4.40
CA LYS A 54 -9.05 2.41 -5.68
C LYS A 54 -9.36 3.87 -5.44
N GLU A 55 -8.67 4.73 -6.16
CA GLU A 55 -8.98 6.15 -6.22
C GLU A 55 -9.89 6.38 -7.41
N GLU A 56 -11.09 6.93 -7.15
CA GLU A 56 -12.12 7.01 -8.18
C GLU A 56 -11.76 7.97 -9.30
N GLU A 57 -11.18 9.12 -8.97
CA GLU A 57 -10.85 10.13 -9.97
C GLU A 57 -9.79 9.68 -10.95
N SER A 58 -8.72 9.09 -10.47
CA SER A 58 -7.59 8.67 -11.29
C SER A 58 -7.71 7.25 -11.80
N GLY A 59 -8.50 6.42 -11.12
CA GLY A 59 -8.56 4.99 -11.39
C GLY A 59 -7.37 4.21 -10.87
N ASN A 60 -6.45 4.87 -10.16
CA ASN A 60 -5.28 4.21 -9.60
C ASN A 60 -5.68 3.20 -8.53
N LYS A 61 -4.96 2.09 -8.45
CA LYS A 61 -5.24 1.02 -7.50
C LYS A 61 -4.02 0.72 -6.65
N ILE A 62 -4.28 0.36 -5.40
CA ILE A 62 -3.24 -0.05 -4.46
C ILE A 62 -3.60 -1.44 -3.96
N SER A 63 -2.68 -2.39 -4.09
CA SER A 63 -2.84 -3.75 -3.55
C SER A 63 -1.87 -3.93 -2.40
N ILE A 64 -2.37 -4.39 -1.26
CA ILE A 64 -1.58 -4.55 -0.04
C ILE A 64 -1.76 -5.98 0.46
N PHE A 65 -0.65 -6.63 0.81
CA PHE A 65 -0.61 -8.02 1.24
C PHE A 65 -0.21 -8.13 2.72
N PRO A 66 -0.51 -9.25 3.40
CA PRO A 66 -0.10 -9.43 4.79
C PRO A 66 1.41 -9.31 5.03
N SER A 67 2.21 -9.57 4.02
CA SER A 67 3.66 -9.36 4.06
C SER A 67 4.04 -7.88 4.05
N LEU A 68 3.07 -7.00 3.92
CA LEU A 68 3.20 -5.55 3.73
C LEU A 68 3.83 -5.17 2.39
N ARG A 69 3.89 -6.11 1.47
CA ARG A 69 4.23 -5.83 0.08
C ARG A 69 3.10 -5.03 -0.55
N VAL A 70 3.43 -4.02 -1.32
CA VAL A 70 2.45 -3.10 -1.90
C VAL A 70 2.73 -2.90 -3.37
N PHE A 71 1.65 -2.94 -4.17
CA PHE A 71 1.69 -2.58 -5.58
C PHE A 71 0.78 -1.39 -5.81
N ILE A 72 1.29 -0.37 -6.49
CA ILE A 72 0.51 0.78 -6.92
C ILE A 72 0.41 0.72 -8.44
N TYR A 73 -0.81 0.64 -8.95
CA TYR A 73 -1.07 0.54 -10.38
C TYR A 73 -1.75 1.80 -10.89
N GLY A 74 -1.27 2.31 -12.00
CA GLY A 74 -1.84 3.46 -12.66
C GLY A 74 -0.77 4.44 -13.11
N ASP A 75 -1.22 5.60 -13.57
CA ASP A 75 -0.34 6.66 -14.05
C ASP A 75 0.11 7.51 -12.86
N VAL A 76 1.05 6.97 -12.09
CA VAL A 76 1.53 7.54 -10.83
C VAL A 76 2.98 7.94 -11.01
N GLU A 77 3.32 9.17 -10.60
CA GLU A 77 4.70 9.64 -10.62
C GLU A 77 5.46 9.14 -9.38
N GLU A 78 6.79 9.14 -9.46
CA GLU A 78 7.64 8.64 -8.39
C GLU A 78 7.39 9.37 -7.07
N ASN A 79 7.24 10.69 -7.10
CA ASN A 79 6.97 11.48 -5.90
C ASN A 79 5.64 11.10 -5.26
N GLU A 80 4.64 10.87 -6.07
CA GLU A 80 3.33 10.45 -5.61
C GLU A 80 3.38 9.05 -5.01
N ALA A 81 4.08 8.14 -5.67
CA ALA A 81 4.27 6.78 -5.17
C ALA A 81 4.98 6.79 -3.81
N THR A 82 6.05 7.56 -3.68
CA THR A 82 6.79 7.69 -2.43
C THR A 82 5.89 8.21 -1.31
N SER A 83 5.05 9.18 -1.62
CA SER A 83 4.09 9.73 -0.65
C SER A 83 3.09 8.66 -0.20
N ILE A 84 2.60 7.84 -1.13
CA ILE A 84 1.66 6.75 -0.81
C ILE A 84 2.35 5.72 0.09
N PHE A 85 3.57 5.32 -0.24
CA PHE A 85 4.32 4.38 0.59
C PHE A 85 4.58 4.92 1.98
N ASP A 86 4.87 6.22 2.11
CA ASP A 86 5.05 6.86 3.41
C ASP A 86 3.76 6.81 4.25
N LYS A 87 2.62 7.08 3.63
CA LYS A 87 1.33 7.00 4.32
C LYS A 87 1.01 5.58 4.77
N ILE A 88 1.28 4.60 3.92
CA ILE A 88 1.08 3.19 4.28
C ILE A 88 2.00 2.82 5.44
N SER A 89 3.26 3.25 5.39
CA SER A 89 4.22 3.01 6.46
C SER A 89 3.71 3.56 7.79
N LYS A 90 3.21 4.78 7.79
CA LYS A 90 2.64 5.40 9.00
C LYS A 90 1.43 4.62 9.52
N SER A 91 0.61 4.09 8.63
CA SER A 91 -0.57 3.32 9.01
C SER A 91 -0.22 2.03 9.76
N VAL A 92 0.93 1.45 9.47
CA VAL A 92 1.31 0.15 10.02
C VAL A 92 2.38 0.22 11.10
N GLU A 93 3.03 1.37 11.29
CA GLU A 93 4.16 1.51 12.23
C GLU A 93 3.80 1.09 13.66
N ASN A 94 2.63 1.44 14.14
CA ASN A 94 2.21 1.08 15.49
C ASN A 94 2.07 -0.43 15.68
N ILE A 95 1.78 -1.14 14.62
CA ILE A 95 1.59 -2.58 14.65
C ILE A 95 2.93 -3.31 14.52
N VAL A 96 3.79 -2.84 13.59
CA VAL A 96 5.06 -3.51 13.34
C VAL A 96 6.14 -3.18 14.38
N SER A 97 5.96 -2.11 15.14
CA SER A 97 6.93 -1.70 16.17
C SER A 97 6.55 -2.19 17.57
N SER A 98 5.40 -2.84 17.72
CA SER A 98 4.95 -3.34 19.03
C SER A 98 5.50 -4.72 19.35
#